data_105a1cb09dc5496d10924b1c2894a44d
#
_entry.id   105a1cb09dc5496d10924b1c2894a44d
#
_cell.length_a   1.000
_cell.length_b   1.000
_cell.length_c   1.000
_cell.angle_alpha   90.00
_cell.angle_beta   90.00
_cell.angle_gamma   90.00
#
_symmetry.space_group_name_H-M   'P 1'
#
loop_
_entity.id
_entity.type
_entity.pdbx_description
1 polymer ?
#
loop_
_entity_poly.entity_id
_entity_poly.type
_entity_poly.pdbx_seq_one_letter_code
_entity_poly.pdbx_strand_id
1 'polypeptide(L)'
;MIENKEKTIKYIFVDMDGVLADFLTGCEKYIGHPMTSDDKGHTQYDLRKEELTNKRMFANLPPMIDMYDLIAYIKHTGHNWEILTAAGVVNRELVVYDKVEWCKKYVDPKVVVNCTFTGSQK
;
A
#
# COMPACT_ATOMS: atom_id res chain seq x y z
N MET A 1 15.47 -11.49 34.16
CA MET A 1 15.18 -11.38 33.67
C MET A 1 14.85 -11.21 32.77
N ILE A 2 14.72 -11.50 32.36
CA ILE A 2 14.58 -11.37 31.49
C ILE A 2 13.77 -10.95 30.93
N GLU A 3 13.48 -10.90 30.98
CA GLU A 3 12.71 -10.46 30.52
C GLU A 3 12.41 -9.58 29.94
N ASN A 4 12.65 -9.34 29.71
CA ASN A 4 12.56 -8.32 29.23
C ASN A 4 12.51 -8.16 27.89
N LYS A 5 12.95 -8.92 27.37
CA LYS A 5 12.95 -8.89 26.12
C LYS A 5 11.73 -9.04 25.54
N GLU A 6 10.91 -9.59 26.10
CA GLU A 6 9.72 -9.80 25.50
C GLU A 6 9.00 -8.56 25.43
N LYS A 7 9.40 -7.62 26.06
CA LYS A 7 8.70 -6.44 25.95
C LYS A 7 9.09 -5.73 24.81
N THR A 8 9.94 -6.19 24.06
CA THR A 8 10.33 -5.43 22.94
C THR A 8 9.30 -5.56 21.93
N ILE A 9 9.39 -5.08 20.87
CA ILE A 9 8.54 -5.01 19.80
C ILE A 9 7.30 -5.07 20.00
N LYS A 10 6.56 -4.29 19.69
CA LYS A 10 5.25 -4.38 19.90
C LYS A 10 4.54 -3.58 18.90
N TYR A 11 5.17 -3.22 17.86
CA TYR A 11 4.53 -2.45 16.80
C TYR A 11 4.81 -3.07 15.45
N ILE A 12 3.77 -3.33 14.69
CA ILE A 12 3.93 -3.94 13.38
C ILE A 12 3.54 -2.93 12.32
N PHE A 13 4.41 -2.73 11.33
CA PHE A 13 4.10 -1.86 10.20
C PHE A 13 3.81 -2.78 9.02
N VAL A 14 2.67 -2.57 8.37
CA VAL A 14 2.25 -3.41 7.26
C VAL A 14 2.29 -2.60 5.99
N ASP A 15 3.02 -3.08 4.99
CA ASP A 15 3.08 -2.41 3.70
C ASP A 15 1.74 -2.60 2.97
N MET A 16 1.37 -1.64 2.14
CA MET A 16 0.12 -1.70 1.42
C MET A 16 0.26 -2.31 0.04
N ASP A 17 1.07 -1.66 -0.84
CA ASP A 17 1.15 -2.09 -2.24
C ASP A 17 1.91 -3.40 -2.36
N GLY A 18 1.29 -4.38 -2.98
CA GLY A 18 1.91 -5.69 -3.15
C GLY A 18 1.76 -6.60 -1.95
N VAL A 19 1.23 -6.09 -0.83
CA VAL A 19 1.03 -6.90 0.37
C VAL A 19 -0.46 -6.97 0.71
N LEU A 20 -1.11 -5.81 0.83
CA LEU A 20 -2.54 -5.75 1.08
C LEU A 20 -3.30 -5.51 -0.21
N ALA A 21 -2.84 -4.58 -1.02
CA ALA A 21 -3.46 -4.22 -2.29
C ALA A 21 -2.67 -4.84 -3.43
N ASP A 22 -3.37 -5.43 -4.38
CA ASP A 22 -2.75 -6.06 -5.53
C ASP A 22 -2.44 -4.99 -6.57
N PHE A 23 -1.33 -4.31 -6.37
CA PHE A 23 -0.92 -3.18 -7.20
C PHE A 23 -0.72 -3.62 -8.66
N LEU A 24 -0.04 -4.74 -8.86
CA LEU A 24 0.26 -5.18 -10.23
C LEU A 24 -1.01 -5.47 -11.02
N THR A 25 -1.92 -6.25 -10.45
CA THR A 25 -3.17 -6.59 -11.12
C THR A 25 -4.00 -5.33 -11.37
N GLY A 26 -4.09 -4.46 -10.38
CA GLY A 26 -4.85 -3.22 -10.52
C GLY A 26 -4.26 -2.32 -11.60
N CYS A 27 -2.94 -2.20 -11.63
CA CYS A 27 -2.26 -1.37 -12.60
C CYS A 27 -2.48 -1.93 -14.01
N GLU A 28 -2.35 -3.24 -14.16
CA GLU A 28 -2.54 -3.87 -15.47
C GLU A 28 -3.96 -3.70 -15.99
N LYS A 29 -4.93 -3.66 -15.09
CA LYS A 29 -6.30 -3.40 -15.51
C LYS A 29 -6.45 -2.01 -16.08
N TYR A 30 -5.77 -1.03 -15.51
CA TYR A 30 -5.86 0.35 -15.99
C TYR A 30 -5.07 0.57 -17.28
N ILE A 31 -3.95 -0.11 -17.46
CA ILE A 31 -3.16 0.07 -18.67
C ILE A 31 -3.63 -0.85 -19.80
N GLY A 32 -4.38 -1.89 -19.45
CA GLY A 32 -4.98 -2.74 -20.47
C GLY A 32 -4.15 -3.89 -20.99
N HIS A 33 -2.99 -4.13 -20.42
CA HIS A 33 -2.12 -5.24 -20.84
C HIS A 33 -1.12 -5.54 -19.72
N PRO A 34 -0.40 -6.65 -19.81
CA PRO A 34 0.60 -6.95 -18.78
C PRO A 34 1.68 -5.88 -18.74
N MET A 35 2.17 -5.63 -17.53
CA MET A 35 3.16 -4.58 -17.33
C MET A 35 4.49 -5.00 -17.92
N THR A 36 5.14 -4.10 -18.62
CA THR A 36 6.47 -4.32 -19.16
C THR A 36 7.35 -3.14 -18.81
N SER A 37 8.63 -3.24 -19.08
CA SER A 37 9.57 -2.16 -18.81
C SER A 37 10.26 -1.76 -20.10
N ASP A 38 10.68 -0.50 -20.17
CA ASP A 38 11.47 -0.03 -21.31
C ASP A 38 12.94 -0.36 -21.07
N ASP A 39 13.82 0.08 -21.96
CA ASP A 39 15.24 -0.21 -21.87
C ASP A 39 15.88 0.29 -20.59
N LYS A 40 15.30 1.28 -19.97
CA LYS A 40 15.84 1.87 -18.76
C LYS A 40 15.18 1.31 -17.52
N GLY A 41 14.32 0.34 -17.67
CA GLY A 41 13.64 -0.28 -16.54
C GLY A 41 12.39 0.44 -16.07
N HIS A 42 11.90 1.43 -16.85
CA HIS A 42 10.69 2.14 -16.46
C HIS A 42 9.47 1.37 -16.93
N THR A 43 8.51 1.16 -16.05
CA THR A 43 7.28 0.45 -16.38
C THR A 43 6.25 1.44 -16.93
N GLN A 44 5.14 0.94 -17.43
CA GLN A 44 4.05 1.80 -17.87
C GLN A 44 3.53 2.64 -16.71
N TYR A 45 3.53 2.09 -15.50
CA TYR A 45 3.13 2.87 -14.35
C TYR A 45 4.10 4.05 -14.15
N ASP A 46 5.40 3.80 -14.23
CA ASP A 46 6.39 4.86 -14.05
C ASP A 46 6.19 5.98 -15.06
N LEU A 47 5.83 5.62 -16.29
CA LEU A 47 5.69 6.60 -17.36
C LEU A 47 4.33 7.30 -17.36
N ARG A 48 3.33 6.72 -16.74
CA ARG A 48 1.97 7.24 -16.75
C ARG A 48 1.40 7.53 -15.36
N LYS A 49 2.27 7.81 -14.41
CA LYS A 49 1.82 8.01 -13.02
C LYS A 49 0.73 9.05 -12.88
N GLU A 50 0.89 10.19 -13.52
CA GLU A 50 -0.07 11.26 -13.38
C GLU A 50 -1.42 10.84 -13.94
N GLU A 51 -1.43 10.23 -15.09
CA GLU A 51 -2.65 9.79 -15.71
C GLU A 51 -3.38 8.76 -14.84
N LEU A 52 -2.63 7.77 -14.38
CA LEU A 52 -3.23 6.67 -13.62
C LEU A 52 -3.74 7.13 -12.25
N THR A 53 -3.00 8.02 -11.59
CA THR A 53 -3.46 8.57 -10.33
C THR A 53 -4.71 9.43 -10.52
N ASN A 54 -4.77 10.21 -11.58
CA ASN A 54 -5.94 11.03 -11.86
C ASN A 54 -7.16 10.17 -12.18
N LYS A 55 -6.96 8.96 -12.67
CA LYS A 55 -8.05 8.04 -12.91
C LYS A 55 -8.43 7.29 -11.66
N ARG A 56 -7.83 7.64 -10.54
CA ARG A 56 -8.16 7.09 -9.23
C ARG A 56 -7.78 5.61 -9.11
N MET A 57 -6.67 5.21 -9.73
CA MET A 57 -6.24 3.82 -9.70
C MET A 57 -6.07 3.32 -8.27
N PHE A 58 -5.46 4.13 -7.38
CA PHE A 58 -5.20 3.68 -6.01
C PHE A 58 -6.49 3.45 -5.20
N ALA A 59 -7.57 4.12 -5.58
CA ALA A 59 -8.84 3.89 -4.90
C ALA A 59 -9.48 2.58 -5.33
N ASN A 60 -9.06 2.03 -6.46
CA ASN A 60 -9.71 0.90 -7.10
C ASN A 60 -8.85 -0.35 -7.23
N LEU A 61 -7.77 -0.44 -6.48
CA LEU A 61 -6.94 -1.64 -6.52
C LEU A 61 -7.70 -2.80 -5.89
N PRO A 62 -7.57 -4.02 -6.43
CA PRO A 62 -8.18 -5.16 -5.76
C PRO A 62 -7.32 -5.55 -4.57
N PRO A 63 -7.89 -6.13 -3.52
CA PRO A 63 -7.07 -6.63 -2.42
C PRO A 63 -6.32 -7.88 -2.85
N MET A 64 -5.18 -8.13 -2.20
CA MET A 64 -4.45 -9.38 -2.42
C MET A 64 -5.32 -10.52 -1.91
N ILE A 65 -5.17 -11.68 -2.52
CA ILE A 65 -6.02 -12.81 -2.20
C ILE A 65 -5.89 -13.25 -0.74
N ASP A 66 -4.73 -13.05 -0.15
CA ASP A 66 -4.50 -13.45 1.23
C ASP A 66 -4.55 -12.29 2.23
N MET A 67 -5.03 -11.14 1.80
CA MET A 67 -5.04 -9.95 2.64
C MET A 67 -5.78 -10.16 3.95
N TYR A 68 -6.98 -10.76 3.89
CA TYR A 68 -7.78 -10.90 5.09
C TYR A 68 -7.14 -11.87 6.08
N ASP A 69 -6.47 -12.91 5.57
CA ASP A 69 -5.75 -13.85 6.44
C ASP A 69 -4.59 -13.16 7.13
N LEU A 70 -3.87 -12.32 6.42
CA LEU A 70 -2.75 -11.58 6.99
C LEU A 70 -3.23 -10.63 8.08
N ILE A 71 -4.29 -9.88 7.82
CA ILE A 71 -4.80 -8.93 8.79
C ILE A 71 -5.32 -9.68 10.04
N ALA A 72 -5.99 -10.79 9.84
CA ALA A 72 -6.46 -11.60 10.97
C ALA A 72 -5.29 -12.09 11.82
N TYR A 73 -4.22 -12.51 11.18
CA TYR A 73 -3.03 -12.96 11.89
C TYR A 73 -2.42 -11.81 12.69
N ILE A 74 -2.29 -10.64 12.09
CA ILE A 74 -1.71 -9.48 12.77
C ILE A 74 -2.56 -9.11 13.98
N LYS A 75 -3.87 -9.08 13.83
CA LYS A 75 -4.76 -8.76 14.93
C LYS A 75 -4.63 -9.81 16.05
N HIS A 76 -4.43 -11.05 15.68
CA HIS A 76 -4.31 -12.12 16.65
C HIS A 76 -3.06 -11.95 17.52
N THR A 77 -2.01 -11.30 17.03
CA THR A 77 -0.81 -11.12 17.80
C THR A 77 -1.03 -10.20 19.00
N GLY A 78 -2.04 -9.35 18.94
CA GLY A 78 -2.28 -8.37 20.00
C GLY A 78 -1.35 -7.18 19.98
N HIS A 79 -0.41 -7.12 19.04
CA HIS A 79 0.51 -5.99 18.96
C HIS A 79 -0.19 -4.80 18.31
N ASN A 80 0.26 -3.61 18.61
CA ASN A 80 -0.19 -2.43 17.92
C ASN A 80 0.33 -2.49 16.49
N TRP A 81 -0.43 -2.00 15.55
CA TRP A 81 -0.03 -2.08 14.15
C TRP A 81 -0.63 -0.93 13.35
N GLU A 82 0.00 -0.64 12.25
CA GLU A 82 -0.53 0.36 11.34
C GLU A 82 -0.03 0.06 9.94
N ILE A 83 -0.66 0.66 8.94
CA ILE A 83 -0.25 0.50 7.56
C ILE A 83 0.75 1.62 7.25
N LEU A 84 1.86 1.25 6.63
CA LEU A 84 2.88 2.21 6.25
C LEU A 84 3.02 2.12 4.74
N THR A 85 2.80 3.21 4.04
CA THR A 85 2.82 3.21 2.58
C THR A 85 3.43 4.51 2.08
N ALA A 86 4.00 4.48 0.87
CA ALA A 86 4.61 5.67 0.28
C ALA A 86 3.63 6.31 -0.68
N ALA A 87 3.54 7.62 -0.68
CA ALA A 87 2.64 8.35 -1.56
C ALA A 87 3.32 8.97 -2.77
N GLY A 88 4.62 9.18 -2.73
CA GLY A 88 5.33 9.80 -3.84
C GLY A 88 5.04 11.28 -3.94
N VAL A 89 5.35 11.88 -5.09
CA VAL A 89 5.14 13.31 -5.30
C VAL A 89 4.06 13.62 -6.32
N VAL A 90 3.73 12.68 -7.20
CA VAL A 90 2.77 12.94 -8.27
C VAL A 90 1.36 12.87 -7.69
N ASN A 91 0.65 13.99 -7.71
CA ASN A 91 -0.69 14.10 -7.17
C ASN A 91 -0.78 13.56 -5.75
N ARG A 92 0.21 13.94 -4.93
CA ARG A 92 0.37 13.37 -3.59
C ARG A 92 -0.91 13.39 -2.75
N GLU A 93 -1.60 14.51 -2.73
CA GLU A 93 -2.80 14.62 -1.89
C GLU A 93 -3.88 13.64 -2.31
N LEU A 94 -4.06 13.45 -3.61
CA LEU A 94 -5.05 12.52 -4.10
C LEU A 94 -4.64 11.08 -3.79
N VAL A 95 -3.36 10.77 -3.97
CA VAL A 95 -2.86 9.43 -3.67
C VAL A 95 -3.05 9.10 -2.18
N VAL A 96 -2.74 10.05 -1.31
CA VAL A 96 -2.93 9.85 0.13
C VAL A 96 -4.41 9.60 0.43
N TYR A 97 -5.28 10.43 -0.12
CA TYR A 97 -6.71 10.28 0.11
C TYR A 97 -7.18 8.90 -0.35
N ASP A 98 -6.81 8.51 -1.55
CA ASP A 98 -7.27 7.25 -2.11
C ASP A 98 -6.74 6.04 -1.34
N LYS A 99 -5.48 6.10 -0.91
CA LYS A 99 -4.89 5.00 -0.15
C LYS A 99 -5.53 4.87 1.23
N VAL A 100 -5.79 6.00 1.89
CA VAL A 100 -6.42 5.97 3.21
C VAL A 100 -7.84 5.42 3.09
N GLU A 101 -8.60 5.89 2.09
CA GLU A 101 -9.97 5.42 1.91
C GLU A 101 -10.02 3.94 1.54
N TRP A 102 -9.06 3.48 0.73
CA TRP A 102 -8.96 2.08 0.38
C TRP A 102 -8.76 1.22 1.64
N CYS A 103 -7.84 1.66 2.51
CA CYS A 103 -7.55 0.91 3.72
C CYS A 103 -8.75 0.87 4.66
N LYS A 104 -9.49 1.99 4.76
CA LYS A 104 -10.67 2.01 5.59
C LYS A 104 -11.76 1.09 5.04
N LYS A 105 -11.84 0.99 3.73
CA LYS A 105 -12.86 0.17 3.09
C LYS A 105 -12.55 -1.30 3.20
N TYR A 106 -11.32 -1.68 2.92
CA TYR A 106 -10.98 -3.09 2.82
C TYR A 106 -10.38 -3.70 4.09
N VAL A 107 -9.68 -2.90 4.87
CA VAL A 107 -8.97 -3.44 6.03
C VAL A 107 -9.76 -3.23 7.32
N ASP A 108 -10.01 -1.99 7.67
CA ASP A 108 -10.72 -1.69 8.91
C ASP A 108 -11.07 -0.20 8.92
N PRO A 109 -12.31 0.19 9.21
CA PRO A 109 -12.66 1.61 9.22
C PRO A 109 -11.83 2.45 10.17
N LYS A 110 -11.22 1.83 11.19
CA LYS A 110 -10.43 2.55 12.16
C LYS A 110 -8.94 2.34 12.00
N VAL A 111 -8.51 1.76 10.87
CA VAL A 111 -7.08 1.47 10.68
C VAL A 111 -6.28 2.76 10.61
N VAL A 112 -5.08 2.72 11.16
CA VAL A 112 -4.16 3.85 11.08
C VAL A 112 -3.31 3.67 9.84
N VAL A 113 -3.28 4.66 8.98
CA VAL A 113 -2.50 4.61 7.74
C VAL A 113 -1.50 5.75 7.78
N ASN A 114 -0.22 5.41 7.70
CA ASN A 114 0.84 6.40 7.71
C ASN A 114 1.43 6.46 6.30
N CYS A 115 1.22 7.56 5.61
CA CYS A 115 1.76 7.75 4.27
C CYS A 115 3.07 8.52 4.35
N THR A 116 4.12 7.93 3.84
CA THR A 116 5.42 8.58 3.85
C THR A 116 5.71 9.17 2.48
N PHE A 117 6.67 10.07 2.43
CA PHE A 117 7.02 10.70 1.18
C PHE A 117 8.50 10.52 0.86
N THR A 118 9.15 9.60 1.58
CA THR A 118 10.58 9.48 1.44
C THR A 118 11.04 9.02 0.08
N GLY A 119 10.26 8.16 -0.52
CA GLY A 119 10.65 7.66 -1.84
C GLY A 119 10.67 8.75 -2.89
N SER A 120 9.97 9.82 -2.66
CA SER A 120 9.85 10.87 -3.64
C SER A 120 11.05 11.76 -3.72
N GLN A 121 11.95 11.66 -2.80
CA GLN A 121 13.07 12.50 -2.83
C GLN A 121 14.14 12.01 -3.73
N LYS A 122 14.00 10.85 -4.27
CA LYS A 122 15.07 10.33 -5.10
C LYS A 122 14.90 10.74 -6.54
#